data_9ec3813ccfaa17eb8331c6d2f0f82704
#
_entry.id   9ec3813ccfaa17eb8331c6d2f0f82704
#
_cell.length_a   1.000
_cell.length_b   1.000
_cell.length_c   1.000
_cell.angle_alpha   90.00
_cell.angle_beta   90.00
_cell.angle_gamma   90.00
#
_symmetry.space_group_name_H-M   'P 1'
#
loop_
_entity.id
_entity.type
_entity.pdbx_description
1 polymer ?
#
loop_
_entity_poly.entity_id
_entity_poly.type
_entity_poly.pdbx_seq_one_letter_code
_entity_poly.pdbx_strand_id
1 'polypeptide(L)'
;MQGKPTVLIVEDNVDLAEATKHFLEIKRFRVLISDGKDLYQILEQNTPDIIIMDIALGALNGREICKNLKQDDATKTIPVIMLSAHERLSKAYDDNCADGYIMKPFALTELLEEIQTLIKIPE
;
A
#
# COMPACT_ATOMS: atom_id res chain seq x y z
N MET A 1 -13.17 11.58 19.13
CA MET A 1 -13.68 11.27 17.82
C MET A 1 -12.58 10.66 16.94
N GLN A 2 -12.92 9.63 16.23
CA GLN A 2 -11.94 8.95 15.42
C GLN A 2 -11.98 9.45 14.00
N GLY A 3 -10.82 9.76 13.45
CA GLY A 3 -10.71 10.11 12.05
C GLY A 3 -10.80 8.88 11.16
N LYS A 4 -10.90 9.10 9.88
CA LYS A 4 -10.85 8.02 8.91
C LYS A 4 -9.46 7.43 8.89
N PRO A 5 -9.33 6.10 8.73
CA PRO A 5 -8.01 5.53 8.53
C PRO A 5 -7.42 6.02 7.20
N THR A 6 -6.12 6.21 7.18
CA THR A 6 -5.41 6.73 6.03
C THR A 6 -4.68 5.61 5.30
N VAL A 7 -4.94 5.51 4.00
CA VAL A 7 -4.28 4.55 3.11
C VAL A 7 -3.34 5.32 2.20
N LEU A 8 -2.10 4.89 2.12
CA LEU A 8 -1.16 5.44 1.15
C LEU A 8 -0.99 4.42 0.02
N ILE A 9 -1.34 4.85 -1.19
CA ILE A 9 -1.21 4.02 -2.38
C ILE A 9 0.06 4.44 -3.10
N VAL A 10 0.98 3.49 -3.29
CA VAL A 10 2.21 3.73 -4.04
C VAL A 10 2.08 3.00 -5.38
N GLU A 11 1.77 3.74 -6.43
CA GLU A 11 1.42 3.19 -7.73
C GLU A 11 1.73 4.22 -8.82
N ASP A 12 2.48 3.83 -9.84
CA ASP A 12 2.83 4.74 -10.94
C ASP A 12 1.81 4.73 -12.07
N ASN A 13 0.89 3.76 -12.10
CA ASN A 13 -0.21 3.77 -13.06
C ASN A 13 -1.30 4.70 -12.52
N VAL A 14 -1.45 5.86 -13.16
CA VAL A 14 -2.35 6.91 -12.67
C VAL A 14 -3.80 6.44 -12.63
N ASP A 15 -4.25 5.74 -13.68
CA ASP A 15 -5.64 5.30 -13.75
C ASP A 15 -5.96 4.30 -12.66
N LEU A 16 -5.06 3.36 -12.40
CA LEU A 16 -5.26 2.37 -11.34
C LEU A 16 -5.26 3.04 -9.96
N ALA A 17 -4.34 3.96 -9.74
CA ALA A 17 -4.26 4.67 -8.47
C ALA A 17 -5.54 5.46 -8.21
N GLU A 18 -6.04 6.17 -9.22
CA GLU A 18 -7.24 6.99 -9.05
C GLU A 18 -8.48 6.13 -8.85
N ALA A 19 -8.60 5.02 -9.57
CA ALA A 19 -9.74 4.12 -9.38
C ALA A 19 -9.74 3.52 -7.98
N THR A 20 -8.57 3.12 -7.50
CA THR A 20 -8.43 2.56 -6.17
C THR A 20 -8.76 3.59 -5.11
N LYS A 21 -8.25 4.81 -5.29
CA LYS A 21 -8.53 5.90 -4.36
C LYS A 21 -10.03 6.17 -4.27
N HIS A 22 -10.70 6.30 -5.43
CA HIS A 22 -12.11 6.58 -5.45
C HIS A 22 -12.91 5.51 -4.70
N PHE A 23 -12.61 4.25 -4.97
CA PHE A 23 -13.27 3.13 -4.30
C PHE A 23 -13.08 3.20 -2.78
N LEU A 24 -11.84 3.43 -2.34
CA LEU A 24 -11.54 3.45 -0.91
C LEU A 24 -12.14 4.66 -0.22
N GLU A 25 -12.21 5.80 -0.90
CA GLU A 25 -12.85 6.98 -0.32
C GLU A 25 -14.35 6.76 -0.08
N ILE A 26 -15.01 6.04 -1.01
CA ILE A 26 -16.40 5.67 -0.81
C ILE A 26 -16.54 4.78 0.44
N LYS A 27 -15.54 3.95 0.71
CA LYS A 27 -15.51 3.06 1.89
C LYS A 27 -14.99 3.76 3.14
N ARG A 28 -14.88 5.09 3.10
CA ARG A 28 -14.58 5.94 4.26
C ARG A 28 -13.12 5.92 4.70
N PHE A 29 -12.22 5.69 3.74
CA PHE A 29 -10.80 5.88 3.98
C PHE A 29 -10.37 7.26 3.51
N ARG A 30 -9.36 7.80 4.16
CA ARG A 30 -8.61 8.92 3.62
C ARG A 30 -7.48 8.32 2.78
N VAL A 31 -7.28 8.82 1.55
CA VAL A 31 -6.34 8.20 0.62
C VAL A 31 -5.31 9.20 0.14
N LEU A 32 -4.06 8.82 0.20
CA LEU A 32 -2.93 9.54 -0.37
C LEU A 32 -2.32 8.68 -1.47
N ILE A 33 -1.80 9.34 -2.50
CA ILE A 33 -1.19 8.64 -3.63
C ILE A 33 0.25 9.12 -3.81
N SER A 34 1.16 8.18 -4.05
CA SER A 34 2.54 8.45 -4.40
C SER A 34 2.90 7.62 -5.63
N ASP A 35 3.74 8.18 -6.49
CA ASP A 35 4.30 7.41 -7.61
C ASP A 35 5.58 6.67 -7.21
N GLY A 36 5.99 6.80 -5.96
CA GLY A 36 7.20 6.21 -5.43
C GLY A 36 8.32 7.21 -5.27
N LYS A 37 8.39 8.22 -6.12
CA LYS A 37 9.48 9.20 -6.06
C LYS A 37 9.33 10.17 -4.91
N ASP A 38 8.10 10.52 -4.57
CA ASP A 38 7.81 11.47 -3.50
C ASP A 38 7.39 10.77 -2.20
N LEU A 39 7.57 9.46 -2.12
CA LEU A 39 7.09 8.67 -1.01
C LEU A 39 7.60 9.17 0.34
N TYR A 40 8.90 9.40 0.44
CA TYR A 40 9.48 9.79 1.73
C TYR A 40 9.07 11.19 2.14
N GLN A 41 8.84 12.08 1.18
CA GLN A 41 8.30 13.41 1.48
C GLN A 41 6.90 13.31 2.07
N ILE A 42 6.07 12.43 1.50
CA ILE A 42 4.73 12.23 2.00
C ILE A 42 4.77 11.65 3.42
N LEU A 43 5.67 10.70 3.66
CA LEU A 43 5.78 10.06 4.96
C LEU A 43 6.32 10.99 6.04
N GLU A 44 7.07 12.01 5.65
CA GLU A 44 7.53 13.01 6.62
C GLU A 44 6.38 13.83 7.21
N GLN A 45 5.33 14.01 6.44
CA GLN A 45 4.21 14.85 6.83
C GLN A 45 2.97 14.07 7.21
N ASN A 46 2.94 12.78 6.94
CA ASN A 46 1.75 11.94 7.14
C ASN A 46 2.16 10.59 7.68
N THR A 47 1.36 10.05 8.60
CA THR A 47 1.55 8.70 9.09
C THR A 47 0.36 7.88 8.64
N PRO A 48 0.47 7.15 7.51
CA PRO A 48 -0.65 6.33 7.07
C PRO A 48 -0.84 5.13 7.99
N ASP A 49 -2.06 4.62 8.01
CA ASP A 49 -2.38 3.42 8.77
C ASP A 49 -1.99 2.16 8.02
N ILE A 50 -1.91 2.24 6.69
CA ILE A 50 -1.52 1.12 5.85
C ILE A 50 -0.97 1.66 4.53
N ILE A 51 -0.01 0.93 3.96
CA ILE A 51 0.58 1.26 2.66
C ILE A 51 0.27 0.14 1.69
N ILE A 52 -0.24 0.50 0.51
CA ILE A 52 -0.46 -0.43 -0.58
C ILE A 52 0.55 -0.09 -1.66
N MET A 53 1.40 -1.03 -2.02
CA MET A 53 2.55 -0.74 -2.86
C MET A 53 2.70 -1.74 -3.99
N ASP A 54 2.81 -1.23 -5.21
CA ASP A 54 3.16 -2.06 -6.35
C ASP A 54 4.64 -2.43 -6.28
N ILE A 55 4.97 -3.67 -6.59
CA ILE A 55 6.37 -4.09 -6.68
C ILE A 55 7.05 -3.37 -7.85
N ALA A 56 6.36 -3.25 -8.99
CA ALA A 56 6.92 -2.64 -10.18
C ALA A 56 6.51 -1.18 -10.26
N LEU A 57 7.42 -0.29 -9.92
CA LEU A 57 7.17 1.16 -9.89
C LEU A 57 8.08 1.87 -10.90
N GLY A 58 7.94 1.51 -12.19
CA GLY A 58 8.82 2.05 -13.21
C GLY A 58 10.25 1.64 -12.95
N ALA A 59 11.13 2.62 -12.76
CA ALA A 59 12.53 2.35 -12.46
C ALA A 59 12.76 1.94 -11.00
N LEU A 60 11.75 2.09 -10.14
CA LEU A 60 11.88 1.78 -8.72
C LEU A 60 11.43 0.37 -8.42
N ASN A 61 11.95 -0.19 -7.35
CA ASN A 61 11.61 -1.53 -6.91
C ASN A 61 10.87 -1.46 -5.58
N GLY A 62 9.57 -1.84 -5.60
CA GLY A 62 8.74 -1.77 -4.40
C GLY A 62 9.25 -2.63 -3.26
N ARG A 63 9.90 -3.76 -3.56
CA ARG A 63 10.45 -4.63 -2.51
C ARG A 63 11.59 -3.95 -1.76
N GLU A 64 12.45 -3.24 -2.49
CA GLU A 64 13.53 -2.47 -1.87
C GLU A 64 12.96 -1.38 -0.96
N ILE A 65 11.94 -0.69 -1.46
CA ILE A 65 11.29 0.36 -0.68
C ILE A 65 10.67 -0.25 0.58
N CYS A 66 9.99 -1.39 0.44
CA CYS A 66 9.38 -2.07 1.58
C CYS A 66 10.43 -2.42 2.64
N LYS A 67 11.57 -2.96 2.21
CA LYS A 67 12.64 -3.29 3.15
C LYS A 67 13.11 -2.04 3.90
N ASN A 68 13.28 -0.94 3.18
CA ASN A 68 13.70 0.31 3.80
C ASN A 68 12.68 0.79 4.84
N LEU A 69 11.39 0.70 4.50
CA LEU A 69 10.34 1.11 5.43
C LEU A 69 10.33 0.24 6.68
N LYS A 70 10.57 -1.05 6.54
CA LYS A 70 10.54 -1.97 7.67
C LYS A 70 11.77 -1.88 8.54
N GLN A 71 12.83 -1.23 8.06
CA GLN A 71 14.03 -1.00 8.85
C GLN A 71 14.04 0.35 9.55
N ASP A 72 13.15 1.26 9.17
CA ASP A 72 13.07 2.61 9.74
C ASP A 72 12.11 2.60 10.92
N ASP A 73 12.57 3.05 12.07
CA ASP A 73 11.76 3.06 13.29
C ASP A 73 10.47 3.87 13.12
N ALA A 74 10.48 4.88 12.25
CA ALA A 74 9.30 5.72 12.03
C ALA A 74 8.21 5.01 11.23
N THR A 75 8.56 3.98 10.44
CA THR A 75 7.62 3.36 9.51
C THR A 75 7.50 1.85 9.66
N LYS A 76 8.35 1.23 10.45
CA LYS A 76 8.42 -0.25 10.48
C LYS A 76 7.13 -0.91 10.97
N THR A 77 6.32 -0.20 11.74
CA THR A 77 5.07 -0.76 12.26
C THR A 77 3.89 -0.56 11.32
N ILE A 78 4.05 0.18 10.24
CA ILE A 78 2.96 0.41 9.30
C ILE A 78 2.79 -0.83 8.44
N PRO A 79 1.59 -1.46 8.40
CA PRO A 79 1.36 -2.61 7.54
C PRO A 79 1.52 -2.25 6.07
N VAL A 80 2.09 -3.18 5.28
CA VAL A 80 2.30 -3.00 3.86
C VAL A 80 1.67 -4.15 3.11
N ILE A 81 0.82 -3.83 2.11
CA ILE A 81 0.30 -4.79 1.16
C ILE A 81 1.05 -4.61 -0.15
N MET A 82 1.67 -5.68 -0.65
CA MET A 82 2.37 -5.62 -1.94
C MET A 82 1.45 -6.12 -3.03
N LEU A 83 1.43 -5.39 -4.15
CA LEU A 83 0.72 -5.78 -5.35
C LEU A 83 1.73 -6.30 -6.36
N SER A 84 1.48 -7.44 -6.98
CA SER A 84 2.46 -8.08 -7.83
C SER A 84 1.81 -8.75 -9.02
N ALA A 85 2.51 -8.74 -10.15
CA ALA A 85 2.14 -9.58 -11.27
C ALA A 85 2.34 -11.06 -10.87
N HIS A 86 1.65 -11.93 -11.56
CA HIS A 86 1.51 -13.34 -11.20
C HIS A 86 2.84 -14.02 -10.90
N GLU A 87 3.81 -13.89 -11.78
CA GLU A 87 5.06 -14.62 -11.64
C GLU A 87 5.95 -14.12 -10.53
N ARG A 88 5.68 -12.94 -10.02
CA ARG A 88 6.57 -12.31 -9.05
C ARG A 88 6.11 -12.48 -7.62
N LEU A 89 4.91 -13.00 -7.44
CA LEU A 89 4.31 -13.07 -6.12
C LEU A 89 5.05 -14.03 -5.21
N SER A 90 5.47 -15.18 -5.76
CA SER A 90 6.18 -16.16 -4.96
C SER A 90 7.53 -15.63 -4.46
N LYS A 91 8.20 -14.83 -5.27
CA LYS A 91 9.46 -14.22 -4.85
C LYS A 91 9.24 -13.13 -3.80
N ALA A 92 8.12 -12.42 -3.89
CA ALA A 92 7.77 -11.43 -2.88
C ALA A 92 7.56 -12.10 -1.53
N TYR A 93 6.94 -13.27 -1.52
CA TYR A 93 6.76 -14.04 -0.29
C TYR A 93 8.09 -14.43 0.33
N ASP A 94 9.06 -14.78 -0.50
CA ASP A 94 10.36 -15.21 -0.01
C ASP A 94 11.07 -14.11 0.77
N ASP A 95 10.81 -12.86 0.46
CA ASP A 95 11.40 -11.73 1.16
C ASP A 95 10.80 -11.49 2.54
N ASN A 96 9.61 -11.99 2.76
CA ASN A 96 8.93 -11.90 4.05
C ASN A 96 8.85 -10.46 4.57
N CYS A 97 8.77 -9.51 3.66
CA CYS A 97 8.82 -8.09 4.02
C CYS A 97 7.45 -7.49 4.26
N ALA A 98 6.51 -7.76 3.35
CA ALA A 98 5.18 -7.19 3.43
C ALA A 98 4.30 -7.99 4.36
N ASP A 99 3.24 -7.33 4.84
CA ASP A 99 2.27 -7.96 5.72
C ASP A 99 1.17 -8.67 4.94
N GLY A 100 0.99 -8.31 3.68
CA GLY A 100 0.03 -8.96 2.80
C GLY A 100 0.48 -8.86 1.36
N TYR A 101 -0.07 -9.76 0.53
CA TYR A 101 0.27 -9.82 -0.90
C TYR A 101 -1.00 -10.02 -1.68
N ILE A 102 -1.15 -9.28 -2.79
CA ILE A 102 -2.28 -9.43 -3.70
C ILE A 102 -1.74 -9.54 -5.10
N MET A 103 -2.24 -10.51 -5.83
CA MET A 103 -1.81 -10.77 -7.21
C MET A 103 -2.66 -9.96 -8.18
N LYS A 104 -2.02 -9.30 -9.13
CA LYS A 104 -2.71 -8.58 -10.21
C LYS A 104 -3.14 -9.57 -11.30
N PRO A 105 -4.26 -9.36 -11.92
CA PRO A 105 -5.30 -8.37 -11.63
C PRO A 105 -6.13 -8.77 -10.42
N PHE A 106 -6.62 -7.78 -9.69
CA PHE A 106 -7.40 -8.04 -8.48
C PHE A 106 -8.70 -7.25 -8.51
N ALA A 107 -9.69 -7.72 -7.76
CA ALA A 107 -10.90 -6.95 -7.52
C ALA A 107 -10.67 -5.98 -6.38
N LEU A 108 -11.28 -4.80 -6.46
CA LEU A 108 -11.14 -3.81 -5.40
C LEU A 108 -11.71 -4.32 -4.08
N THR A 109 -12.73 -5.19 -4.14
CA THR A 109 -13.27 -5.80 -2.92
C THR A 109 -12.26 -6.74 -2.27
N GLU A 110 -11.44 -7.41 -3.07
CA GLU A 110 -10.37 -8.26 -2.55
C GLU A 110 -9.33 -7.42 -1.80
N LEU A 111 -8.98 -6.26 -2.36
CA LEU A 111 -8.07 -5.35 -1.70
C LEU A 111 -8.66 -4.85 -0.39
N LEU A 112 -9.95 -4.48 -0.38
CA LEU A 112 -10.61 -4.02 0.82
C LEU A 112 -10.58 -5.09 1.92
N GLU A 113 -10.84 -6.34 1.55
CA GLU A 113 -10.81 -7.44 2.51
C GLU A 113 -9.41 -7.58 3.13
N GLU A 114 -8.38 -7.45 2.32
CA GLU A 114 -7.01 -7.56 2.83
C GLU A 114 -6.69 -6.41 3.79
N ILE A 115 -7.12 -5.19 3.44
CA ILE A 115 -6.95 -4.05 4.33
C ILE A 115 -7.62 -4.33 5.67
N GLN A 116 -8.83 -4.87 5.64
CA GLN A 116 -9.60 -5.13 6.85
C GLN A 116 -8.96 -6.19 7.75
N THR A 117 -8.14 -7.08 7.19
CA THR A 117 -7.44 -8.05 8.02
C THR A 117 -6.25 -7.44 8.74
N LEU A 118 -5.72 -6.32 8.25
CA LEU A 118 -4.49 -5.75 8.78
C LEU A 118 -4.70 -4.54 9.66
N ILE A 119 -5.79 -3.81 9.48
CA ILE A 119 -6.08 -2.66 10.33
C ILE A 119 -7.53 -2.66 10.74
N LYS A 120 -7.80 -2.02 11.88
CA LYS A 120 -9.17 -1.80 12.33
C LYS A 120 -9.79 -0.63 11.57
N ILE A 121 -11.03 -0.82 11.16
CA ILE A 121 -11.78 0.20 10.45
C ILE A 121 -12.92 0.66 11.34
N PRO A 122 -13.03 1.97 11.63
CA PRO A 122 -14.14 2.49 12.44
C PRO A 122 -15.46 2.24 11.73
N GLU A 123 -16.47 1.88 12.49
CA GLU A 123 -17.81 1.66 11.96
C GLU A 123 -18.60 2.94 11.84
#